data_abd1a81e1d0b694589f01a9b189e3255
#
_entry.id   abd1a81e1d0b694589f01a9b189e3255
#
_cell.length_a   1.000
_cell.length_b   1.000
_cell.length_c   1.000
_cell.angle_alpha   90.00
_cell.angle_beta   90.00
_cell.angle_gamma   90.00
#
_symmetry.space_group_name_H-M   'P 1'
#
loop_
_entity.id
_entity.type
_entity.pdbx_description
1 polymer ?
#
loop_
_entity_poly.entity_id
_entity_poly.type
_entity_poly.pdbx_seq_one_letter_code
_entity_poly.pdbx_strand_id
1 'polypeptide(L)'
;MSESRFTSKEGQKIPSVSFQCREGDAWVTKTTEALFSGKNVVVFSLPGAFTPTCSSTHLPRYNALAKKFAKHGIDDIVCMSVNDTFVMNAWAADQEADNITVIPDGNGEFTDGMGMLVDKADLGFGKRSWRYSMLVKDGVVDKMFIEPDVAGDPFEVSDADTMLAYIAPEEQNNPPVSILTKPSCPFCAKAKALLDEKGYEYEEIVLGKGASLTSLTAISGRETVPQVFIGGKHIG
;
A
#
# COMPACT_ATOMS: atom_id res chain seq x y z
N MET A 1 9.01 -20.48 -24.22
CA MET A 1 8.77 -19.53 -23.10
C MET A 1 10.17 -19.10 -22.64
N SER A 2 10.53 -17.83 -22.75
CA SER A 2 11.80 -17.35 -22.20
C SER A 2 11.72 -17.48 -20.68
N GLU A 3 12.75 -18.04 -20.06
CA GLU A 3 12.85 -18.01 -18.60
C GLU A 3 12.85 -16.54 -18.13
N SER A 4 12.11 -16.24 -17.07
CA SER A 4 12.12 -14.91 -16.45
C SER A 4 13.54 -14.60 -15.97
N ARG A 5 14.02 -13.37 -16.21
CA ARG A 5 15.30 -12.89 -15.66
C ARG A 5 15.24 -12.69 -14.14
N PHE A 6 14.04 -12.69 -13.55
CA PHE A 6 13.83 -12.51 -12.12
C PHE A 6 13.63 -13.86 -11.42
N THR A 7 14.34 -14.06 -10.32
CA THR A 7 14.26 -15.27 -9.50
C THR A 7 13.76 -14.92 -8.11
N SER A 8 12.76 -15.67 -7.63
CA SER A 8 12.26 -15.52 -6.27
C SER A 8 13.36 -15.76 -5.24
N LYS A 9 13.34 -14.98 -4.17
CA LYS A 9 14.24 -15.10 -3.02
C LYS A 9 13.56 -15.80 -1.82
N GLU A 10 12.45 -16.50 -2.04
CA GLU A 10 11.78 -17.25 -0.97
C GLU A 10 12.75 -18.19 -0.24
N GLY A 11 12.71 -18.19 1.10
CA GLY A 11 13.61 -18.94 1.97
C GLY A 11 15.00 -18.29 2.18
N GLN A 12 15.32 -17.19 1.52
CA GLN A 12 16.61 -16.50 1.65
C GLN A 12 16.48 -15.29 2.57
N LYS A 13 17.58 -14.92 3.21
CA LYS A 13 17.68 -13.66 3.95
C LYS A 13 17.68 -12.47 2.98
N ILE A 14 17.02 -11.40 3.38
CA ILE A 14 17.10 -10.12 2.67
C ILE A 14 18.53 -9.54 2.70
N PRO A 15 18.90 -8.68 1.73
CA PRO A 15 20.19 -7.98 1.74
C PRO A 15 20.38 -7.13 2.98
N SER A 16 21.62 -7.08 3.48
CA SER A 16 22.01 -6.17 4.58
C SER A 16 22.35 -4.80 4.02
N VAL A 17 21.50 -3.82 4.20
CA VAL A 17 21.60 -2.46 3.65
C VAL A 17 21.29 -1.41 4.72
N SER A 18 21.90 -0.24 4.58
CA SER A 18 21.62 0.95 5.39
C SER A 18 21.08 2.07 4.50
N PHE A 19 19.88 2.55 4.85
CA PHE A 19 19.18 3.60 4.12
C PHE A 19 19.35 4.95 4.81
N GLN A 20 19.66 6.00 4.05
CA GLN A 20 19.71 7.36 4.54
C GLN A 20 18.35 8.02 4.37
N CYS A 21 17.65 8.23 5.47
CA CYS A 21 16.31 8.80 5.52
C CYS A 21 16.32 10.22 6.10
N ARG A 22 15.29 11.00 5.75
CA ARG A 22 15.01 12.30 6.40
C ARG A 22 13.75 12.17 7.25
N GLU A 23 13.88 12.49 8.54
CA GLU A 23 12.74 12.63 9.46
C GLU A 23 12.72 14.08 9.95
N GLY A 24 11.79 14.87 9.41
CA GLY A 24 11.84 16.32 9.55
C GLY A 24 13.15 16.89 9.00
N ASP A 25 13.90 17.62 9.86
CA ASP A 25 15.19 18.22 9.47
C ASP A 25 16.41 17.34 9.81
N ALA A 26 16.21 16.15 10.34
CA ALA A 26 17.29 15.26 10.74
C ALA A 26 17.57 14.18 9.67
N TRP A 27 18.86 13.85 9.51
CA TRP A 27 19.27 12.63 8.83
C TRP A 27 19.23 11.45 9.79
N VAL A 28 18.56 10.37 9.37
CA VAL A 28 18.42 9.13 10.15
C VAL A 28 18.85 7.95 9.28
N THR A 29 19.70 7.08 9.83
CA THR A 29 20.06 5.83 9.17
C THR A 29 19.11 4.73 9.62
N LYS A 30 18.38 4.13 8.68
CA LYS A 30 17.58 2.92 8.91
C LYS A 30 18.31 1.71 8.31
N THR A 31 18.39 0.62 9.04
CA THR A 31 19.02 -0.62 8.55
C THR A 31 17.96 -1.68 8.28
N THR A 32 18.25 -2.61 7.38
CA THR A 32 17.38 -3.77 7.16
C THR A 32 17.17 -4.58 8.44
N GLU A 33 18.18 -4.68 9.31
CA GLU A 33 18.04 -5.32 10.61
C GLU A 33 16.98 -4.63 11.48
N ALA A 34 17.03 -3.30 11.61
CA ALA A 34 16.06 -2.54 12.41
C ALA A 34 14.63 -2.59 11.84
N LEU A 35 14.49 -2.69 10.52
CA LEU A 35 13.21 -2.77 9.86
C LEU A 35 12.57 -4.15 10.00
N PHE A 36 13.35 -5.24 9.97
CA PHE A 36 12.83 -6.60 9.75
C PHE A 36 13.09 -7.58 10.89
N SER A 37 14.06 -7.33 11.79
CA SER A 37 14.40 -8.30 12.85
C SER A 37 13.24 -8.50 13.81
N GLY A 38 12.85 -9.77 14.02
CA GLY A 38 11.75 -10.17 14.90
C GLY A 38 10.37 -9.72 14.45
N LYS A 39 10.20 -9.28 13.20
CA LYS A 39 8.93 -8.74 12.66
C LYS A 39 8.45 -9.52 11.46
N ASN A 40 7.13 -9.45 11.25
CA ASN A 40 6.48 -9.83 10.00
C ASN A 40 6.20 -8.56 9.20
N VAL A 41 6.85 -8.37 8.09
CA VAL A 41 6.76 -7.13 7.30
C VAL A 41 6.35 -7.46 5.88
N VAL A 42 5.31 -6.78 5.40
CA VAL A 42 4.98 -6.77 3.98
C VAL A 42 5.82 -5.70 3.31
N VAL A 43 6.52 -6.07 2.25
CA VAL A 43 7.28 -5.13 1.42
C VAL A 43 6.70 -5.12 0.03
N PHE A 44 6.52 -3.95 -0.54
CA PHE A 44 6.29 -3.81 -1.96
C PHE A 44 7.27 -2.81 -2.56
N SER A 45 7.73 -3.12 -3.77
CA SER A 45 8.68 -2.27 -4.50
C SER A 45 8.15 -1.99 -5.90
N LEU A 46 8.53 -0.84 -6.43
CA LEU A 46 7.90 -0.28 -7.61
C LEU A 46 8.90 0.58 -8.42
N PRO A 47 8.63 0.83 -9.72
CA PRO A 47 9.52 1.57 -10.60
C PRO A 47 9.81 3.01 -10.17
N GLY A 48 8.92 3.67 -9.44
CA GLY A 48 9.19 5.00 -8.94
C GLY A 48 8.01 5.72 -8.30
N ALA A 49 8.30 6.56 -7.31
CA ALA A 49 7.37 7.53 -6.77
C ALA A 49 6.82 8.43 -7.87
N PHE A 50 5.59 8.91 -7.73
CA PHE A 50 4.86 9.75 -8.69
C PHE A 50 4.59 9.13 -10.07
N THR A 51 4.93 7.87 -10.30
CA THR A 51 4.54 7.21 -11.57
C THR A 51 3.08 6.75 -11.52
N PRO A 52 2.38 6.63 -12.68
CA PRO A 52 0.93 6.48 -12.70
C PRO A 52 0.39 5.30 -11.88
N THR A 53 0.77 4.07 -12.20
CA THR A 53 0.29 2.86 -11.50
C THR A 53 0.65 2.85 -10.02
N CYS A 54 1.85 3.36 -9.67
CA CYS A 54 2.33 3.41 -8.31
C CYS A 54 1.48 4.34 -7.43
N SER A 55 1.07 5.50 -7.98
CA SER A 55 0.30 6.52 -7.26
C SER A 55 -1.20 6.30 -7.31
N SER A 56 -1.74 5.71 -8.39
CA SER A 56 -3.19 5.56 -8.54
C SER A 56 -3.74 4.27 -7.92
N THR A 57 -2.91 3.24 -7.74
CA THR A 57 -3.41 1.90 -7.39
C THR A 57 -2.53 1.19 -6.36
N HIS A 58 -1.22 1.08 -6.60
CA HIS A 58 -0.34 0.20 -5.82
C HIS A 58 -0.24 0.65 -4.36
N LEU A 59 0.32 1.85 -4.10
CA LEU A 59 0.48 2.39 -2.75
C LEU A 59 -0.87 2.65 -2.06
N PRO A 60 -1.87 3.30 -2.71
CA PRO A 60 -3.15 3.57 -2.04
C PRO A 60 -3.86 2.31 -1.55
N ARG A 61 -3.76 1.20 -2.30
CA ARG A 61 -4.42 -0.04 -1.88
C ARG A 61 -3.74 -0.69 -0.68
N TYR A 62 -2.40 -0.70 -0.60
CA TYR A 62 -1.68 -1.14 0.59
C TYR A 62 -2.02 -0.27 1.80
N ASN A 63 -2.08 1.06 1.62
CA ASN A 63 -2.46 1.99 2.69
C ASN A 63 -3.89 1.73 3.20
N ALA A 64 -4.84 1.51 2.30
CA ALA A 64 -6.23 1.21 2.65
C ALA A 64 -6.40 -0.12 3.40
N LEU A 65 -5.57 -1.14 3.09
CA LEU A 65 -5.63 -2.46 3.72
C LEU A 65 -4.72 -2.61 4.95
N ALA A 66 -4.00 -1.56 5.35
CA ALA A 66 -3.01 -1.65 6.43
C ALA A 66 -3.59 -2.20 7.75
N LYS A 67 -4.80 -1.79 8.13
CA LYS A 67 -5.47 -2.32 9.32
C LYS A 67 -5.78 -3.82 9.22
N LYS A 68 -6.13 -4.31 8.03
CA LYS A 68 -6.35 -5.75 7.80
C LYS A 68 -5.04 -6.52 7.92
N PHE A 69 -3.98 -6.04 7.33
CA PHE A 69 -2.65 -6.63 7.48
C PHE A 69 -2.24 -6.71 8.96
N ALA A 70 -2.40 -5.62 9.72
CA ALA A 70 -2.10 -5.58 11.16
C ALA A 70 -2.93 -6.59 11.96
N LYS A 71 -4.23 -6.74 11.67
CA LYS A 71 -5.12 -7.74 12.28
C LYS A 71 -4.59 -9.18 12.09
N HIS A 72 -3.90 -9.43 10.98
CA HIS A 72 -3.32 -10.74 10.66
C HIS A 72 -1.82 -10.86 11.00
N GLY A 73 -1.35 -10.05 11.95
CA GLY A 73 -0.01 -10.17 12.51
C GLY A 73 1.11 -9.60 11.66
N ILE A 74 0.80 -8.66 10.78
CA ILE A 74 1.81 -7.86 10.05
C ILE A 74 2.14 -6.63 10.89
N ASP A 75 3.42 -6.49 11.22
CA ASP A 75 3.93 -5.42 12.08
C ASP A 75 4.14 -4.11 11.32
N ASP A 76 4.46 -4.18 10.02
CA ASP A 76 4.70 -2.99 9.20
C ASP A 76 4.46 -3.30 7.70
N ILE A 77 4.13 -2.26 6.94
CA ILE A 77 4.09 -2.30 5.48
C ILE A 77 5.11 -1.31 4.95
N VAL A 78 6.10 -1.82 4.24
CA VAL A 78 7.22 -1.04 3.72
C VAL A 78 7.11 -0.88 2.20
N CYS A 79 7.13 0.36 1.74
CA CYS A 79 7.28 0.70 0.34
C CYS A 79 8.73 1.07 0.03
N MET A 80 9.37 0.34 -0.87
CA MET A 80 10.73 0.63 -1.33
C MET A 80 10.76 1.09 -2.78
N SER A 81 11.58 2.09 -3.06
CA SER A 81 11.82 2.54 -4.44
C SER A 81 13.23 3.08 -4.59
N VAL A 82 13.78 2.95 -5.82
CA VAL A 82 15.06 3.56 -6.20
C VAL A 82 14.83 5.06 -6.46
N ASN A 83 14.46 5.75 -5.37
CA ASN A 83 14.29 7.19 -5.27
C ASN A 83 15.00 7.67 -4.00
N ASP A 84 15.36 8.95 -3.95
CA ASP A 84 15.91 9.56 -2.76
C ASP A 84 14.83 9.85 -1.69
N THR A 85 15.29 10.20 -0.49
CA THR A 85 14.41 10.40 0.66
C THR A 85 13.47 11.60 0.50
N PHE A 86 13.87 12.64 -0.24
CA PHE A 86 13.02 13.82 -0.43
C PHE A 86 11.84 13.50 -1.34
N VAL A 87 12.10 12.74 -2.42
CA VAL A 87 11.06 12.27 -3.33
C VAL A 87 10.11 11.31 -2.62
N MET A 88 10.65 10.35 -1.84
CA MET A 88 9.82 9.37 -1.13
C MET A 88 8.92 10.03 -0.07
N ASN A 89 9.45 10.96 0.70
CA ASN A 89 8.69 11.70 1.72
C ASN A 89 7.61 12.59 1.09
N ALA A 90 7.95 13.32 0.02
CA ALA A 90 6.99 14.17 -0.69
C ALA A 90 5.85 13.34 -1.30
N TRP A 91 6.18 12.18 -1.87
CA TRP A 91 5.19 11.27 -2.44
C TRP A 91 4.30 10.63 -1.38
N ALA A 92 4.86 10.20 -0.25
CA ALA A 92 4.07 9.66 0.86
C ALA A 92 3.06 10.69 1.39
N ALA A 93 3.48 11.97 1.52
CA ALA A 93 2.62 13.05 1.95
C ALA A 93 1.52 13.37 0.89
N ASP A 94 1.86 13.41 -0.39
CA ASP A 94 0.91 13.62 -1.50
C ASP A 94 -0.16 12.52 -1.58
N GLN A 95 0.23 11.29 -1.24
CA GLN A 95 -0.66 10.12 -1.26
C GLN A 95 -1.37 9.87 0.07
N GLU A 96 -1.17 10.72 1.10
CA GLU A 96 -1.72 10.52 2.45
C GLU A 96 -1.44 9.10 2.98
N ALA A 97 -0.21 8.60 2.74
CA ALA A 97 0.19 7.22 3.01
C ALA A 97 0.61 7.00 4.46
N ASP A 98 -0.21 7.41 5.43
CA ASP A 98 0.11 7.45 6.86
C ASP A 98 0.35 6.07 7.49
N ASN A 99 -0.11 5.00 6.83
CA ASN A 99 0.05 3.63 7.32
C ASN A 99 1.18 2.87 6.60
N ILE A 100 1.99 3.55 5.81
CA ILE A 100 3.07 2.94 5.01
C ILE A 100 4.42 3.54 5.41
N THR A 101 5.36 2.69 5.76
CA THR A 101 6.76 3.09 5.94
C THR A 101 7.44 3.18 4.58
N VAL A 102 7.76 4.39 4.12
CA VAL A 102 8.49 4.58 2.86
C VAL A 102 9.99 4.55 3.10
N ILE A 103 10.72 3.76 2.32
CA ILE A 103 12.18 3.59 2.42
C ILE A 103 12.84 3.97 1.09
N PRO A 104 13.75 4.97 1.11
CA PRO A 104 14.49 5.40 -0.07
C PRO A 104 15.68 4.47 -0.32
N ASP A 105 15.61 3.62 -1.35
CA ASP A 105 16.74 2.83 -1.85
C ASP A 105 17.44 3.60 -2.98
N GLY A 106 17.83 4.86 -2.73
CA GLY A 106 18.32 5.79 -3.73
C GLY A 106 19.55 5.29 -4.53
N ASN A 107 20.40 4.48 -3.91
CA ASN A 107 21.55 3.83 -4.56
C ASN A 107 21.17 2.51 -5.26
N GLY A 108 19.98 1.97 -5.00
CA GLY A 108 19.52 0.70 -5.54
C GLY A 108 20.20 -0.53 -4.92
N GLU A 109 20.84 -0.39 -3.76
CA GLU A 109 21.60 -1.46 -3.12
C GLU A 109 20.72 -2.63 -2.66
N PHE A 110 19.58 -2.33 -2.06
CA PHE A 110 18.61 -3.35 -1.66
C PHE A 110 17.98 -3.99 -2.90
N THR A 111 17.55 -3.18 -3.83
CA THR A 111 16.92 -3.62 -5.08
C THR A 111 17.84 -4.53 -5.90
N ASP A 112 19.17 -4.20 -5.98
CA ASP A 112 20.17 -5.03 -6.64
C ASP A 112 20.39 -6.34 -5.90
N GLY A 113 20.55 -6.29 -4.58
CA GLY A 113 20.69 -7.47 -3.73
C GLY A 113 19.51 -8.43 -3.81
N MET A 114 18.32 -7.91 -4.03
CA MET A 114 17.11 -8.70 -4.32
C MET A 114 17.07 -9.25 -5.75
N GLY A 115 17.96 -8.80 -6.65
CA GLY A 115 17.95 -9.19 -8.06
C GLY A 115 16.82 -8.54 -8.86
N MET A 116 16.31 -7.39 -8.38
CA MET A 116 15.16 -6.68 -8.97
C MET A 116 15.56 -5.35 -9.63
N LEU A 117 16.85 -5.03 -9.70
CA LEU A 117 17.32 -3.79 -10.33
C LEU A 117 17.25 -3.90 -11.86
N VAL A 118 16.58 -2.94 -12.48
CA VAL A 118 16.39 -2.88 -13.93
C VAL A 118 16.82 -1.52 -14.48
N ASP A 119 17.27 -1.52 -15.71
CA ASP A 119 17.54 -0.28 -16.45
C ASP A 119 16.27 0.17 -17.19
N LYS A 120 15.84 1.38 -16.90
CA LYS A 120 14.72 2.09 -17.54
C LYS A 120 15.18 3.39 -18.18
N ALA A 121 16.43 3.41 -18.70
CA ALA A 121 17.02 4.57 -19.33
C ALA A 121 16.27 5.00 -20.61
N ASP A 122 15.61 4.07 -21.29
CA ASP A 122 14.71 4.31 -22.43
C ASP A 122 13.54 5.24 -22.07
N LEU A 123 13.10 5.22 -20.81
CA LEU A 123 12.07 6.11 -20.26
C LEU A 123 12.67 7.36 -19.56
N GLY A 124 13.99 7.52 -19.57
CA GLY A 124 14.67 8.58 -18.84
C GLY A 124 14.70 8.39 -17.32
N PHE A 125 14.39 7.18 -16.80
CA PHE A 125 14.33 6.91 -15.37
C PHE A 125 15.67 6.41 -14.80
N GLY A 126 16.58 5.95 -15.63
CA GLY A 126 17.79 5.28 -15.19
C GLY A 126 17.48 3.92 -14.51
N LYS A 127 18.28 3.56 -13.53
CA LYS A 127 18.06 2.30 -12.77
C LYS A 127 16.87 2.42 -11.83
N ARG A 128 16.00 1.41 -11.85
CA ARG A 128 14.77 1.34 -11.03
C ARG A 128 14.54 -0.07 -10.51
N SER A 129 13.61 -0.22 -9.58
CA SER A 129 13.14 -1.53 -9.17
C SER A 129 12.17 -2.10 -10.19
N TRP A 130 12.29 -3.39 -10.47
CA TRP A 130 11.18 -4.16 -11.00
C TRP A 130 10.06 -4.19 -9.95
N ARG A 131 8.82 -4.35 -10.40
CA ARG A 131 7.67 -4.36 -9.49
C ARG A 131 7.50 -5.75 -8.87
N TYR A 132 7.40 -5.79 -7.54
CA TYR A 132 7.13 -7.00 -6.78
C TYR A 132 6.55 -6.66 -5.41
N SER A 133 5.98 -7.67 -4.74
CA SER A 133 5.72 -7.64 -3.32
C SER A 133 6.23 -8.89 -2.63
N MET A 134 6.49 -8.81 -1.33
CA MET A 134 6.95 -9.95 -0.54
C MET A 134 6.51 -9.84 0.92
N LEU A 135 6.34 -10.99 1.56
CA LEU A 135 6.25 -11.12 3.01
C LEU A 135 7.62 -11.52 3.54
N VAL A 136 8.12 -10.76 4.50
CA VAL A 136 9.39 -11.03 5.20
C VAL A 136 9.09 -11.35 6.65
N LYS A 137 9.59 -12.48 7.15
CA LYS A 137 9.47 -12.90 8.55
C LYS A 137 10.87 -12.97 9.15
N ASP A 138 11.14 -12.14 10.14
CA ASP A 138 12.43 -12.08 10.83
C ASP A 138 13.63 -12.01 9.85
N GLY A 139 13.53 -11.13 8.85
CA GLY A 139 14.57 -10.92 7.85
C GLY A 139 14.72 -12.03 6.80
N VAL A 140 13.81 -13.01 6.75
CA VAL A 140 13.75 -14.06 5.74
C VAL A 140 12.52 -13.87 4.85
N VAL A 141 12.69 -13.97 3.54
CA VAL A 141 11.58 -13.90 2.58
C VAL A 141 10.74 -15.17 2.70
N ASP A 142 9.49 -15.01 3.17
CA ASP A 142 8.51 -16.09 3.29
C ASP A 142 7.79 -16.35 1.96
N LYS A 143 7.33 -15.28 1.33
CA LYS A 143 6.63 -15.29 0.03
C LYS A 143 7.04 -14.10 -0.82
N MET A 144 7.11 -14.31 -2.14
CA MET A 144 7.43 -13.24 -3.08
C MET A 144 6.58 -13.35 -4.34
N PHE A 145 5.91 -12.26 -4.70
CA PHE A 145 5.12 -12.09 -5.91
C PHE A 145 5.84 -11.11 -6.83
N ILE A 146 6.37 -11.61 -7.93
CA ILE A 146 7.15 -10.83 -8.90
C ILE A 146 6.29 -10.66 -10.14
N GLU A 147 6.14 -9.42 -10.61
CA GLU A 147 5.40 -9.16 -11.85
C GLU A 147 6.04 -9.87 -13.05
N PRO A 148 5.22 -10.30 -14.04
CA PRO A 148 5.73 -10.96 -15.23
C PRO A 148 6.82 -10.15 -15.93
N ASP A 149 7.86 -10.84 -16.43
CA ASP A 149 8.96 -10.21 -17.18
C ASP A 149 8.52 -9.92 -18.63
N VAL A 150 7.68 -8.90 -18.75
CA VAL A 150 7.13 -8.43 -20.03
C VAL A 150 7.38 -6.93 -20.20
N ALA A 151 7.26 -6.45 -21.42
CA ALA A 151 7.42 -5.03 -21.71
C ALA A 151 6.33 -4.18 -21.03
N GLY A 152 6.68 -2.96 -20.66
CA GLY A 152 5.78 -2.02 -20.00
C GLY A 152 5.92 -2.01 -18.48
N ASP A 153 4.79 -1.82 -17.79
CA ASP A 153 4.67 -1.75 -16.34
C ASP A 153 3.57 -2.70 -15.84
N PRO A 154 3.81 -4.04 -15.85
CA PRO A 154 2.81 -5.02 -15.45
C PRO A 154 2.42 -4.83 -13.99
N PHE A 155 1.13 -5.10 -13.69
CA PHE A 155 0.56 -5.03 -12.35
C PHE A 155 -0.55 -6.08 -12.22
N GLU A 156 -0.17 -7.32 -11.93
CA GLU A 156 -1.04 -8.49 -11.97
C GLU A 156 -1.02 -9.31 -10.67
N VAL A 157 0.12 -9.35 -9.97
CA VAL A 157 0.33 -10.28 -8.84
C VAL A 157 0.92 -9.63 -7.59
N SER A 158 1.50 -8.43 -7.68
CA SER A 158 2.16 -7.76 -6.56
C SER A 158 1.25 -6.81 -5.78
N ASP A 159 -0.03 -6.79 -6.11
CA ASP A 159 -1.02 -5.96 -5.47
C ASP A 159 -1.33 -6.39 -4.01
N ALA A 160 -1.90 -5.47 -3.24
CA ALA A 160 -2.19 -5.67 -1.83
C ALA A 160 -3.25 -6.76 -1.59
N ASP A 161 -4.19 -6.93 -2.51
CA ASP A 161 -5.25 -7.93 -2.38
C ASP A 161 -4.69 -9.34 -2.56
N THR A 162 -3.78 -9.55 -3.51
CA THR A 162 -3.04 -10.81 -3.70
C THR A 162 -2.21 -11.16 -2.46
N MET A 163 -1.48 -10.19 -1.89
CA MET A 163 -0.71 -10.40 -0.67
C MET A 163 -1.61 -10.72 0.54
N LEU A 164 -2.72 -10.00 0.70
CA LEU A 164 -3.68 -10.26 1.77
C LEU A 164 -4.32 -11.64 1.64
N ALA A 165 -4.69 -12.05 0.43
CA ALA A 165 -5.24 -13.39 0.18
C ALA A 165 -4.24 -14.53 0.51
N TYR A 166 -2.95 -14.28 0.36
CA TYR A 166 -1.91 -15.22 0.80
C TYR A 166 -1.82 -15.30 2.33
N ILE A 167 -1.81 -14.16 3.02
CA ILE A 167 -1.65 -14.07 4.48
C ILE A 167 -2.91 -14.56 5.19
N ALA A 168 -4.07 -14.22 4.67
CA ALA A 168 -5.37 -14.44 5.29
C ALA A 168 -6.41 -14.89 4.23
N PRO A 169 -6.31 -16.14 3.73
CA PRO A 169 -7.20 -16.63 2.67
C PRO A 169 -8.69 -16.60 3.04
N GLU A 170 -9.00 -16.63 4.33
CA GLU A 170 -10.38 -16.54 4.83
C GLU A 170 -10.88 -15.09 4.99
N GLU A 171 -10.00 -14.10 4.84
CA GLU A 171 -10.40 -12.69 4.94
C GLU A 171 -11.23 -12.30 3.71
N GLN A 172 -12.47 -11.86 3.96
CA GLN A 172 -13.30 -11.35 2.88
C GLN A 172 -12.71 -10.04 2.36
N ASN A 173 -12.31 -10.04 1.11
CA ASN A 173 -11.83 -8.85 0.43
C ASN A 173 -13.02 -8.01 -0.03
N ASN A 174 -13.69 -7.39 0.95
CA ASN A 174 -14.82 -6.53 0.67
C ASN A 174 -14.34 -5.28 -0.10
N PRO A 175 -15.11 -4.82 -1.10
CA PRO A 175 -14.81 -3.58 -1.78
C PRO A 175 -14.79 -2.42 -0.77
N PRO A 176 -14.06 -1.33 -1.04
CA PRO A 176 -13.99 -0.19 -0.15
C PRO A 176 -15.40 0.37 0.10
N VAL A 177 -15.69 0.64 1.37
CA VAL A 177 -16.98 1.17 1.81
C VAL A 177 -16.77 2.54 2.44
N SER A 178 -17.57 3.51 2.06
CA SER A 178 -17.68 4.79 2.75
C SER A 178 -19.12 5.09 3.14
N ILE A 179 -19.29 5.75 4.27
CA ILE A 179 -20.62 6.16 4.76
C ILE A 179 -20.61 7.64 5.17
N LEU A 180 -21.51 8.44 4.59
CA LEU A 180 -21.75 9.81 5.03
C LEU A 180 -22.77 9.80 6.16
N THR A 181 -22.41 10.44 7.27
CA THR A 181 -23.22 10.49 8.50
C THR A 181 -23.35 11.91 9.05
N LYS A 182 -24.14 12.06 10.11
CA LYS A 182 -24.12 13.25 10.96
C LYS A 182 -24.18 12.86 12.43
N PRO A 183 -23.70 13.71 13.35
CA PRO A 183 -23.82 13.46 14.79
C PRO A 183 -25.26 13.17 15.22
N SER A 184 -25.42 12.27 16.18
CA SER A 184 -26.71 11.92 16.80
C SER A 184 -27.80 11.40 15.83
N CYS A 185 -27.40 10.81 14.71
CA CYS A 185 -28.30 10.24 13.71
C CYS A 185 -28.59 8.76 14.02
N PRO A 186 -29.81 8.38 14.43
CA PRO A 186 -30.13 6.99 14.78
C PRO A 186 -30.11 6.05 13.55
N PHE A 187 -30.43 6.56 12.36
CA PHE A 187 -30.35 5.77 11.12
C PHE A 187 -28.89 5.53 10.71
N CYS A 188 -27.99 6.50 10.95
CA CYS A 188 -26.57 6.33 10.72
C CYS A 188 -26.00 5.23 11.66
N ALA A 189 -26.39 5.23 12.93
CA ALA A 189 -26.00 4.19 13.87
C ALA A 189 -26.46 2.78 13.42
N LYS A 190 -27.69 2.66 12.91
CA LYS A 190 -28.21 1.39 12.38
C LYS A 190 -27.45 0.93 11.12
N ALA A 191 -27.13 1.85 10.22
CA ALA A 191 -26.38 1.53 9.01
C ALA A 191 -24.95 1.06 9.35
N LYS A 192 -24.28 1.72 10.30
CA LYS A 192 -22.96 1.31 10.79
C LYS A 192 -23.02 -0.09 11.42
N ALA A 193 -23.97 -0.33 12.31
CA ALA A 193 -24.16 -1.64 12.94
C ALA A 193 -24.39 -2.77 11.91
N LEU A 194 -25.12 -2.48 10.82
CA LEU A 194 -25.32 -3.45 9.73
C LEU A 194 -24.03 -3.72 8.95
N LEU A 195 -23.23 -2.70 8.70
CA LEU A 195 -21.93 -2.85 8.06
C LEU A 195 -20.98 -3.69 8.93
N ASP A 196 -20.95 -3.41 10.24
CA ASP A 196 -20.17 -4.17 11.23
C ASP A 196 -20.62 -5.65 11.28
N GLU A 197 -21.95 -5.91 11.35
CA GLU A 197 -22.51 -7.27 11.34
C GLU A 197 -22.11 -8.06 10.08
N LYS A 198 -22.02 -7.38 8.94
CA LYS A 198 -21.64 -7.99 7.67
C LYS A 198 -20.13 -8.04 7.46
N GLY A 199 -19.32 -7.59 8.41
CA GLY A 199 -17.87 -7.61 8.33
C GLY A 199 -17.28 -6.58 7.33
N TYR A 200 -18.02 -5.54 7.00
CA TYR A 200 -17.48 -4.44 6.19
C TYR A 200 -16.71 -3.45 7.07
N GLU A 201 -15.47 -3.21 6.73
CA GLU A 201 -14.76 -2.02 7.21
C GLU A 201 -15.16 -0.83 6.34
N TYR A 202 -15.35 0.34 6.97
CA TYR A 202 -15.82 1.53 6.26
C TYR A 202 -15.14 2.80 6.76
N GLU A 203 -15.00 3.76 5.85
CA GLU A 203 -14.61 5.13 6.17
C GLU A 203 -15.88 5.94 6.49
N GLU A 204 -15.90 6.57 7.67
CA GLU A 204 -17.02 7.43 8.08
C GLU A 204 -16.70 8.91 7.78
N ILE A 205 -17.46 9.49 6.87
CA ILE A 205 -17.41 10.93 6.52
C ILE A 205 -18.51 11.66 7.27
N VAL A 206 -18.14 12.43 8.30
CA VAL A 206 -19.12 13.09 9.17
C VAL A 206 -19.43 14.51 8.69
N LEU A 207 -20.70 14.81 8.42
CA LEU A 207 -21.14 16.19 8.09
C LEU A 207 -20.80 17.16 9.23
N GLY A 208 -20.20 18.29 8.88
CA GLY A 208 -19.65 19.27 9.82
C GLY A 208 -18.19 19.01 10.23
N LYS A 209 -17.58 17.90 9.76
CA LYS A 209 -16.16 17.57 9.94
C LYS A 209 -15.54 17.20 8.59
N GLY A 210 -15.25 18.18 7.75
CA GLY A 210 -14.66 17.96 6.43
C GLY A 210 -15.65 17.76 5.28
N ALA A 211 -16.95 17.55 5.56
CA ALA A 211 -18.00 17.51 4.56
C ALA A 211 -19.19 18.39 4.98
N SER A 212 -19.88 18.98 4.00
CA SER A 212 -21.07 19.82 4.17
C SER A 212 -22.32 19.15 3.58
N LEU A 213 -23.49 19.75 3.79
CA LEU A 213 -24.71 19.32 3.10
C LEU A 213 -24.58 19.47 1.58
N THR A 214 -23.87 20.49 1.12
CA THR A 214 -23.56 20.67 -0.31
C THR A 214 -22.70 19.53 -0.84
N SER A 215 -21.67 19.10 -0.09
CA SER A 215 -20.85 17.95 -0.45
C SER A 215 -21.69 16.66 -0.51
N LEU A 216 -22.58 16.45 0.47
CA LEU A 216 -23.49 15.31 0.48
C LEU A 216 -24.36 15.28 -0.77
N THR A 217 -24.99 16.41 -1.11
CA THR A 217 -25.87 16.51 -2.29
C THR A 217 -25.08 16.31 -3.59
N ALA A 218 -23.89 16.89 -3.69
CA ALA A 218 -23.04 16.75 -4.88
C ALA A 218 -22.60 15.30 -5.11
N ILE A 219 -22.27 14.56 -4.03
CA ILE A 219 -21.75 13.19 -4.12
C ILE A 219 -22.88 12.17 -4.29
N SER A 220 -23.96 12.30 -3.52
CA SER A 220 -25.01 11.27 -3.45
C SER A 220 -26.29 11.63 -4.22
N GLY A 221 -26.46 12.89 -4.61
CA GLY A 221 -27.73 13.40 -5.13
C GLY A 221 -28.84 13.44 -4.07
N ARG A 222 -28.50 13.30 -2.77
CA ARG A 222 -29.45 13.24 -1.64
C ARG A 222 -29.12 14.33 -0.62
N GLU A 223 -30.13 14.70 0.19
CA GLU A 223 -29.99 15.68 1.27
C GLU A 223 -30.08 15.05 2.67
N THR A 224 -30.19 13.73 2.72
CA THR A 224 -30.34 12.96 3.96
C THR A 224 -29.19 12.02 4.21
N VAL A 225 -28.93 11.69 5.47
CA VAL A 225 -27.94 10.67 5.88
C VAL A 225 -28.64 9.54 6.64
N PRO A 226 -28.10 8.32 6.63
CA PRO A 226 -26.84 7.89 6.06
C PRO A 226 -26.86 7.80 4.54
N GLN A 227 -25.69 7.92 3.90
CA GLN A 227 -25.50 7.55 2.50
C GLN A 227 -24.30 6.62 2.43
N VAL A 228 -24.49 5.43 1.87
CA VAL A 228 -23.49 4.35 1.82
C VAL A 228 -23.01 4.14 0.40
N PHE A 229 -21.70 4.00 0.25
CA PHE A 229 -21.06 3.68 -1.03
C PHE A 229 -20.23 2.41 -0.86
N ILE A 230 -20.37 1.47 -1.77
CA ILE A 230 -19.63 0.20 -1.79
C ILE A 230 -18.95 0.07 -3.16
N GLY A 231 -17.62 -0.03 -3.19
CA GLY A 231 -16.85 -0.09 -4.43
C GLY A 231 -17.10 1.11 -5.35
N GLY A 232 -17.28 2.30 -4.76
CA GLY A 232 -17.57 3.54 -5.48
C GLY A 232 -19.01 3.68 -5.97
N LYS A 233 -19.89 2.71 -5.70
CA LYS A 233 -21.31 2.78 -6.09
C LYS A 233 -22.17 3.22 -4.92
N HIS A 234 -23.01 4.22 -5.16
CA HIS A 234 -24.03 4.67 -4.18
C HIS A 234 -25.08 3.56 -3.99
N ILE A 235 -25.27 3.14 -2.75
CA ILE A 235 -26.19 2.03 -2.40
C ILE A 235 -27.45 2.56 -1.72
N GLY A 236 -27.36 3.61 -0.92
CA GLY A 236 -28.49 4.22 -0.21
C GLY A 236 -28.08 5.03 1.01
#